data_044316d4a991d2e0e0742982b1d8932a
#
_entry.id   044316d4a991d2e0e0742982b1d8932a
#
_cell.length_a   1.000
_cell.length_b   1.000
_cell.length_c   1.000
_cell.angle_alpha   90.00
_cell.angle_beta   90.00
_cell.angle_gamma   90.00
#
_symmetry.space_group_name_H-M   'P 1'
#
loop_
_entity.id
_entity.type
_entity.pdbx_description
1 polymer ?
#
loop_
_entity_poly.entity_id
_entity_poly.type
_entity_poly.pdbx_seq_one_letter_code
_entity_poly.pdbx_strand_id
1 'polypeptide(L)'
;VPSIYCNGEFFDQGRLGLEEILAKIDTGAIEREAEKLNAKEAFDVLTVGGGPAGAAAAIYAARKGIRTGVAAERFGGQVLDTAAIENFISVPETEGPKLVSAMEEHVRQYEVDVMNLQRAVELNPAGEAGGEHEVVFKSGARLRSRSLVLATGARWRQMGVPGEQEYANRGVAYCPHCDGPLYKGRDV
;
A
#
# COMPACT_ATOMS: atom_id res chain seq x y z
N VAL A 1 -18.74 -7.81 0.96
CA VAL A 1 -17.94 -6.57 1.08
C VAL A 1 -18.75 -5.61 1.94
N PRO A 2 -18.20 -5.03 3.03
CA PRO A 2 -18.95 -4.10 3.86
C PRO A 2 -19.29 -2.84 3.08
N SER A 3 -20.54 -2.37 3.21
CA SER A 3 -20.99 -1.08 2.67
C SER A 3 -20.94 -0.03 3.76
N ILE A 4 -20.49 1.15 3.43
CA ILE A 4 -20.33 2.30 4.32
C ILE A 4 -21.39 3.32 3.96
N TYR A 5 -22.10 3.83 4.93
CA TYR A 5 -23.12 4.86 4.78
C TYR A 5 -22.74 6.08 5.58
N CYS A 6 -23.00 7.27 5.05
CA CYS A 6 -22.84 8.55 5.72
C CYS A 6 -24.20 9.25 5.77
N ASN A 7 -24.69 9.57 6.94
CA ASN A 7 -26.03 10.19 7.14
C ASN A 7 -27.20 9.43 6.49
N GLY A 8 -27.08 8.09 6.37
CA GLY A 8 -28.10 7.23 5.76
C GLY A 8 -28.00 7.07 4.25
N GLU A 9 -27.11 7.77 3.59
CA GLU A 9 -26.81 7.62 2.16
C GLU A 9 -25.61 6.71 1.94
N PHE A 10 -25.62 5.94 0.83
CA PHE A 10 -24.50 5.09 0.45
C PHE A 10 -23.27 5.97 0.17
N PHE A 11 -22.19 5.69 0.89
CA PHE A 11 -20.95 6.46 0.81
C PHE A 11 -19.88 5.71 0.00
N ASP A 12 -19.63 4.44 0.36
CA ASP A 12 -18.66 3.59 -0.31
C ASP A 12 -18.83 2.12 0.10
N GLN A 13 -18.08 1.23 -0.54
CA GLN A 13 -18.01 -0.18 -0.18
C GLN A 13 -16.58 -0.68 -0.20
N GLY A 14 -16.25 -1.61 0.65
CA GLY A 14 -14.92 -2.21 0.74
C GLY A 14 -14.35 -2.14 2.14
N ARG A 15 -13.09 -2.58 2.28
CA ARG A 15 -12.31 -2.45 3.50
C ARG A 15 -11.51 -1.15 3.42
N LEU A 16 -12.18 -0.03 3.66
CA LEU A 16 -11.51 1.26 3.71
C LEU A 16 -10.87 1.47 5.08
N GLY A 17 -9.67 2.00 5.10
CA GLY A 17 -9.03 2.51 6.30
C GLY A 17 -9.67 3.82 6.76
N LEU A 18 -9.46 4.18 8.03
CA LEU A 18 -9.97 5.44 8.59
C LEU A 18 -9.48 6.65 7.80
N GLU A 19 -8.22 6.65 7.38
CA GLU A 19 -7.60 7.72 6.58
C GLU A 19 -8.28 7.86 5.21
N GLU A 20 -8.63 6.75 4.57
CA GLU A 20 -9.35 6.76 3.29
C GLU A 20 -10.77 7.34 3.44
N ILE A 21 -11.45 6.99 4.52
CA ILE A 21 -12.79 7.51 4.83
C ILE A 21 -12.71 9.02 5.09
N LEU A 22 -11.77 9.46 5.91
CA LEU A 22 -11.59 10.87 6.25
C LEU A 22 -11.22 11.71 5.03
N ALA A 23 -10.35 11.22 4.15
CA ALA A 23 -9.97 11.92 2.92
C ALA A 23 -11.15 12.12 1.96
N LYS A 24 -12.14 11.23 1.99
CA LYS A 24 -13.37 11.37 1.17
C LYS A 24 -14.39 12.34 1.78
N ILE A 25 -14.43 12.45 3.10
CA ILE A 25 -15.35 13.37 3.82
C ILE A 25 -14.80 14.79 3.83
N ASP A 26 -13.50 14.94 4.04
CA ASP A 26 -12.81 16.25 4.11
C ASP A 26 -12.03 16.49 2.81
N THR A 27 -12.62 17.25 1.92
CA THR A 27 -12.04 17.56 0.59
C THR A 27 -10.72 18.33 0.65
N GLY A 28 -10.41 19.01 1.76
CA GLY A 28 -9.14 19.71 1.99
C GLY A 28 -8.08 18.88 2.73
N ALA A 29 -8.41 17.66 3.14
CA ALA A 29 -7.48 16.83 3.91
C ALA A 29 -6.25 16.42 3.09
N ILE A 30 -6.43 16.14 1.80
CA ILE A 30 -5.36 15.70 0.90
C ILE A 30 -4.35 16.82 0.71
N GLU A 31 -4.80 18.04 0.46
CA GLU A 31 -3.94 19.21 0.28
C GLU A 31 -3.16 19.54 1.55
N ARG A 32 -3.83 19.55 2.71
CA ARG A 32 -3.15 19.79 4.00
C ARG A 32 -2.12 18.69 4.32
N GLU A 33 -2.41 17.45 4.00
CA GLU A 33 -1.43 16.36 4.21
C GLU A 33 -0.27 16.49 3.23
N ALA A 34 -0.52 16.85 1.96
CA ALA A 34 0.54 17.11 0.99
C ALA A 34 1.47 18.24 1.45
N GLU A 35 0.94 19.33 2.01
CA GLU A 35 1.73 20.43 2.56
C GLU A 35 2.64 19.95 3.72
N LYS A 36 2.11 19.14 4.64
CA LYS A 36 2.91 18.55 5.73
C LYS A 36 4.03 17.66 5.21
N LEU A 37 3.72 16.84 4.18
CA LEU A 37 4.71 15.95 3.57
C LEU A 37 5.79 16.74 2.85
N ASN A 38 5.44 17.83 2.15
CA ASN A 38 6.38 18.71 1.46
C ASN A 38 7.34 19.41 2.42
N ALA A 39 6.93 19.64 3.66
CA ALA A 39 7.76 20.25 4.69
C ALA A 39 8.75 19.28 5.35
N LYS A 40 8.66 17.98 5.07
CA LYS A 40 9.60 17.01 5.62
C LYS A 40 10.98 17.20 5.03
N GLU A 41 11.99 17.06 5.90
CA GLU A 41 13.38 16.94 5.44
C GLU A 41 13.57 15.66 4.62
N ALA A 42 14.58 15.65 3.76
CA ALA A 42 14.90 14.49 2.96
C ALA A 42 15.18 13.23 3.79
N PHE A 43 14.67 12.12 3.35
CA PHE A 43 15.00 10.81 3.91
C PHE A 43 16.39 10.36 3.45
N ASP A 44 17.07 9.55 4.25
CA ASP A 44 18.24 8.82 3.74
C ASP A 44 17.80 7.66 2.85
N VAL A 45 16.70 6.97 3.25
CA VAL A 45 16.06 5.91 2.48
C VAL A 45 14.55 6.15 2.44
N LEU A 46 14.00 6.30 1.24
CA LEU A 46 12.56 6.31 1.00
C LEU A 46 12.15 5.05 0.24
N THR A 47 11.29 4.28 0.84
CA THR A 47 10.68 3.12 0.18
C THR A 47 9.35 3.52 -0.44
N VAL A 48 9.19 3.29 -1.74
CA VAL A 48 7.96 3.51 -2.48
C VAL A 48 7.23 2.18 -2.63
N GLY A 49 6.18 2.01 -1.86
CA GLY A 49 5.39 0.79 -1.73
C GLY A 49 5.50 0.15 -0.35
N GLY A 50 4.34 -0.13 0.26
CA GLY A 50 4.21 -0.64 1.64
C GLY A 50 3.88 -2.13 1.74
N GLY A 51 4.14 -2.92 0.68
CA GLY A 51 4.01 -4.38 0.72
C GLY A 51 5.15 -5.05 1.49
N PRO A 52 5.20 -6.40 1.52
CA PRO A 52 6.23 -7.15 2.28
C PRO A 52 7.66 -6.73 1.96
N ALA A 53 7.96 -6.50 0.69
CA ALA A 53 9.29 -6.06 0.26
C ALA A 53 9.65 -4.68 0.81
N GLY A 54 8.70 -3.74 0.73
CA GLY A 54 8.91 -2.38 1.24
C GLY A 54 9.01 -2.34 2.76
N ALA A 55 8.16 -3.08 3.47
CA ALA A 55 8.24 -3.22 4.92
C ALA A 55 9.58 -3.80 5.38
N ALA A 56 10.04 -4.87 4.72
CA ALA A 56 11.34 -5.47 5.01
C ALA A 56 12.50 -4.47 4.80
N ALA A 57 12.52 -3.77 3.66
CA ALA A 57 13.54 -2.78 3.36
C ALA A 57 13.58 -1.66 4.42
N ALA A 58 12.39 -1.15 4.80
CA ALA A 58 12.28 -0.09 5.79
C ALA A 58 12.78 -0.54 7.18
N ILE A 59 12.38 -1.74 7.63
CA ILE A 59 12.85 -2.30 8.91
C ILE A 59 14.38 -2.42 8.93
N TYR A 60 14.98 -2.97 7.87
CA TYR A 60 16.43 -3.14 7.82
C TYR A 60 17.20 -1.83 7.76
N ALA A 61 16.69 -0.81 7.08
CA ALA A 61 17.28 0.53 7.07
C ALA A 61 17.16 1.19 8.46
N ALA A 62 15.96 1.20 9.03
CA ALA A 62 15.71 1.83 10.32
C ALA A 62 16.51 1.19 11.48
N ARG A 63 16.68 -0.14 11.46
CA ARG A 63 17.54 -0.85 12.44
C ARG A 63 19.01 -0.41 12.44
N LYS A 64 19.46 0.25 11.40
CA LYS A 64 20.81 0.83 11.31
C LYS A 64 20.85 2.31 11.73
N GLY A 65 19.74 2.85 12.22
CA GLY A 65 19.62 4.26 12.57
C GLY A 65 19.54 5.18 11.35
N ILE A 66 19.18 4.64 10.19
CA ILE A 66 19.03 5.40 8.95
C ILE A 66 17.63 6.01 8.94
N ARG A 67 17.52 7.31 8.67
CA ARG A 67 16.25 8.01 8.56
C ARG A 67 15.44 7.45 7.38
N THR A 68 14.36 6.75 7.70
CA THR A 68 13.63 5.92 6.74
C THR A 68 12.17 6.34 6.65
N GLY A 69 11.65 6.43 5.42
CA GLY A 69 10.23 6.60 5.14
C GLY A 69 9.68 5.48 4.27
N VAL A 70 8.39 5.20 4.42
CA VAL A 70 7.60 4.34 3.52
C VAL A 70 6.44 5.15 3.00
N ALA A 71 6.40 5.38 1.71
CA ALA A 71 5.26 6.01 1.03
C ALA A 71 4.48 4.95 0.24
N ALA A 72 3.21 4.79 0.53
CA ALA A 72 2.37 3.78 -0.10
C ALA A 72 0.97 4.31 -0.39
N GLU A 73 0.37 3.84 -1.47
CA GLU A 73 -1.06 4.10 -1.72
C GLU A 73 -1.91 3.47 -0.62
N ARG A 74 -1.53 2.28 -0.19
CA ARG A 74 -2.10 1.52 0.92
C ARG A 74 -1.02 0.60 1.49
N PHE A 75 -0.74 0.71 2.79
CA PHE A 75 0.20 -0.21 3.43
C PHE A 75 -0.33 -1.64 3.34
N GLY A 76 0.54 -2.60 3.06
CA GLY A 76 0.18 -3.99 2.75
C GLY A 76 -0.11 -4.25 1.27
N GLY A 77 -0.52 -3.23 0.50
CA GLY A 77 -0.78 -3.36 -0.93
C GLY A 77 -1.76 -4.50 -1.25
N GLN A 78 -1.42 -5.31 -2.23
CA GLN A 78 -2.23 -6.44 -2.72
C GLN A 78 -2.47 -7.55 -1.68
N VAL A 79 -1.55 -7.68 -0.70
CA VAL A 79 -1.68 -8.69 0.37
C VAL A 79 -2.96 -8.49 1.18
N LEU A 80 -3.42 -7.25 1.36
CA LEU A 80 -4.67 -6.94 2.04
C LEU A 80 -5.90 -7.62 1.42
N ASP A 81 -5.87 -7.87 0.13
CA ASP A 81 -6.98 -8.41 -0.64
C ASP A 81 -6.96 -9.95 -0.72
N THR A 82 -5.91 -10.58 -0.18
CA THR A 82 -5.74 -12.03 -0.21
C THR A 82 -6.49 -12.70 0.94
N ALA A 83 -7.37 -13.63 0.61
CA ALA A 83 -8.22 -14.30 1.60
C ALA A 83 -7.45 -15.33 2.43
N ALA A 84 -6.57 -16.11 1.80
CA ALA A 84 -5.76 -17.13 2.45
C ALA A 84 -4.31 -17.06 1.94
N ILE A 85 -3.35 -17.16 2.84
CA ILE A 85 -1.91 -17.12 2.55
C ILE A 85 -1.26 -18.31 3.25
N GLU A 86 -0.68 -19.21 2.46
CA GLU A 86 0.01 -20.42 2.95
C GLU A 86 1.49 -20.46 2.53
N ASN A 87 1.93 -19.45 1.80
CA ASN A 87 3.26 -19.40 1.18
C ASN A 87 4.17 -18.29 1.73
N PHE A 88 3.80 -17.67 2.85
CA PHE A 88 4.67 -16.70 3.51
C PHE A 88 5.55 -17.43 4.52
N ILE A 89 6.88 -17.39 4.29
CA ILE A 89 7.85 -18.10 5.10
C ILE A 89 7.68 -17.80 6.60
N SER A 90 7.75 -18.81 7.44
CA SER A 90 7.51 -18.81 8.90
C SER A 90 6.06 -18.59 9.34
N VAL A 91 5.12 -18.39 8.42
CA VAL A 91 3.68 -18.28 8.71
C VAL A 91 2.97 -19.32 7.87
N PRO A 92 2.67 -20.52 8.43
CA PRO A 92 2.11 -21.64 7.67
C PRO A 92 0.75 -21.34 7.05
N GLU A 93 -0.07 -20.57 7.75
CA GLU A 93 -1.40 -20.15 7.31
C GLU A 93 -1.78 -18.82 7.95
N THR A 94 -2.31 -17.88 7.13
CA THR A 94 -2.83 -16.61 7.62
C THR A 94 -3.77 -15.98 6.60
N GLU A 95 -4.41 -14.88 6.99
CA GLU A 95 -5.19 -14.01 6.11
C GLU A 95 -4.40 -12.74 5.80
N GLY A 96 -4.63 -12.14 4.61
CA GLY A 96 -3.96 -10.91 4.18
C GLY A 96 -4.03 -9.78 5.20
N PRO A 97 -5.22 -9.39 5.70
CA PRO A 97 -5.35 -8.33 6.69
C PRO A 97 -4.57 -8.60 7.97
N LYS A 98 -4.56 -9.84 8.45
CA LYS A 98 -3.82 -10.24 9.66
C LYS A 98 -2.31 -10.14 9.46
N LEU A 99 -1.82 -10.60 8.30
CA LEU A 99 -0.40 -10.51 7.97
C LEU A 99 0.03 -9.05 7.83
N VAL A 100 -0.77 -8.22 7.16
CA VAL A 100 -0.48 -6.79 6.98
C VAL A 100 -0.45 -6.06 8.32
N SER A 101 -1.41 -6.33 9.22
CA SER A 101 -1.42 -5.74 10.56
C SER A 101 -0.14 -6.08 11.33
N ALA A 102 0.31 -7.34 11.27
CA ALA A 102 1.56 -7.75 11.92
C ALA A 102 2.80 -7.09 11.28
N MET A 103 2.83 -6.93 9.96
CA MET A 103 3.91 -6.21 9.28
C MET A 103 3.93 -4.72 9.65
N GLU A 104 2.78 -4.07 9.72
CA GLU A 104 2.68 -2.66 10.08
C GLU A 104 3.11 -2.44 11.54
N GLU A 105 2.65 -3.29 12.45
CA GLU A 105 3.10 -3.28 13.85
C GLU A 105 4.62 -3.41 13.95
N HIS A 106 5.21 -4.33 13.18
CA HIS A 106 6.66 -4.52 13.16
C HIS A 106 7.42 -3.30 12.62
N VAL A 107 6.93 -2.67 11.54
CA VAL A 107 7.51 -1.43 11.01
C VAL A 107 7.45 -0.31 12.04
N ARG A 108 6.32 -0.17 12.74
CA ARG A 108 6.08 0.87 13.74
C ARG A 108 6.88 0.68 15.05
N GLN A 109 7.52 -0.47 15.26
CA GLN A 109 8.49 -0.66 16.35
C GLN A 109 9.79 0.13 16.14
N TYR A 110 10.02 0.60 14.92
CA TYR A 110 11.16 1.45 14.57
C TYR A 110 10.68 2.85 14.19
N GLU A 111 11.58 3.81 14.21
CA GLU A 111 11.30 5.20 13.81
C GLU A 111 11.20 5.30 12.28
N VAL A 112 10.15 4.72 11.72
CA VAL A 112 9.85 4.77 10.29
C VAL A 112 8.63 5.66 10.07
N ASP A 113 8.77 6.66 9.20
CA ASP A 113 7.65 7.48 8.73
C ASP A 113 6.81 6.66 7.73
N VAL A 114 5.65 6.18 8.15
CA VAL A 114 4.69 5.49 7.27
C VAL A 114 3.66 6.49 6.76
N MET A 115 3.65 6.72 5.44
CA MET A 115 2.80 7.68 4.75
C MET A 115 1.86 6.95 3.80
N ASN A 116 0.61 6.82 4.19
CA ASN A 116 -0.46 6.22 3.39
C ASN A 116 -1.07 7.21 2.41
N LEU A 117 -1.93 6.73 1.49
CA LEU A 117 -2.61 7.49 0.44
C LEU A 117 -1.64 8.17 -0.54
N GLN A 118 -0.40 7.73 -0.58
CA GLN A 118 0.66 8.28 -1.42
C GLN A 118 0.92 7.38 -2.63
N ARG A 119 0.19 7.63 -3.72
CA ARG A 119 0.44 6.99 -5.01
C ARG A 119 1.50 7.77 -5.78
N ALA A 120 2.67 7.18 -5.95
CA ALA A 120 3.74 7.76 -6.76
C ALA A 120 3.32 7.85 -8.24
N VAL A 121 3.56 8.99 -8.86
CA VAL A 121 3.22 9.27 -10.27
C VAL A 121 4.43 9.69 -11.09
N GLU A 122 5.47 10.23 -10.45
CA GLU A 122 6.68 10.68 -11.12
C GLU A 122 7.90 10.47 -10.23
N LEU A 123 9.03 10.18 -10.83
CA LEU A 123 10.32 10.09 -10.18
C LEU A 123 11.30 11.02 -10.89
N ASN A 124 11.86 11.96 -10.13
CA ASN A 124 12.92 12.86 -10.55
C ASN A 124 14.23 12.36 -9.92
N PRO A 125 15.09 11.64 -10.68
CA PRO A 125 16.34 11.12 -10.15
C PRO A 125 17.32 12.27 -9.81
N ALA A 126 18.17 12.04 -8.80
CA ALA A 126 19.31 12.90 -8.56
C ALA A 126 20.21 12.96 -9.81
N GLY A 127 20.80 14.12 -10.08
CA GLY A 127 21.71 14.29 -11.20
C GLY A 127 23.04 13.51 -11.01
N GLU A 128 23.87 13.47 -12.04
CA GLU A 128 25.18 12.76 -12.02
C GLU A 128 26.13 13.27 -10.94
N ALA A 129 26.01 14.53 -10.53
CA ALA A 129 26.80 15.13 -9.45
C ALA A 129 26.38 14.67 -8.04
N GLY A 130 25.39 13.77 -7.93
CA GLY A 130 24.76 13.39 -6.69
C GLY A 130 23.62 14.34 -6.29
N GLY A 131 23.09 14.17 -5.10
CA GLY A 131 21.97 14.96 -4.58
C GLY A 131 20.82 14.09 -4.08
N GLU A 132 19.63 14.62 -4.12
CA GLU A 132 18.43 13.95 -3.65
C GLU A 132 17.52 13.59 -4.83
N HIS A 133 16.99 12.40 -4.79
CA HIS A 133 15.87 12.00 -5.65
C HIS A 133 14.60 12.66 -5.13
N GLU A 134 13.68 13.01 -6.01
CA GLU A 134 12.35 13.47 -5.65
C GLU A 134 11.29 12.52 -6.22
N VAL A 135 10.36 12.10 -5.38
CA VAL A 135 9.17 11.35 -5.77
C VAL A 135 7.96 12.25 -5.64
N VAL A 136 7.20 12.38 -6.73
CA VAL A 136 5.95 13.14 -6.79
C VAL A 136 4.78 12.17 -6.64
N PHE A 137 3.82 12.54 -5.80
CA PHE A 137 2.63 11.73 -5.53
C PHE A 137 1.38 12.36 -6.12
N LYS A 138 0.37 11.53 -6.38
CA LYS A 138 -0.94 11.97 -6.92
C LYS A 138 -1.64 13.01 -6.02
N SER A 139 -1.37 12.99 -4.73
CA SER A 139 -1.84 13.98 -3.74
C SER A 139 -1.25 15.39 -3.93
N GLY A 140 -0.23 15.55 -4.78
CA GLY A 140 0.59 16.76 -4.89
C GLY A 140 1.77 16.80 -3.92
N ALA A 141 1.89 15.83 -3.03
CA ALA A 141 3.05 15.70 -2.15
C ALA A 141 4.31 15.38 -2.95
N ARG A 142 5.45 15.87 -2.45
CA ARG A 142 6.80 15.65 -2.98
C ARG A 142 7.71 15.25 -1.83
N LEU A 143 8.34 14.10 -1.95
CA LEU A 143 9.28 13.62 -0.95
C LEU A 143 10.67 13.49 -1.56
N ARG A 144 11.66 13.93 -0.82
CA ARG A 144 13.06 13.85 -1.22
C ARG A 144 13.80 12.77 -0.45
N SER A 145 14.74 12.12 -1.11
CA SER A 145 15.55 11.07 -0.48
C SER A 145 16.90 10.91 -1.16
N ARG A 146 17.92 10.54 -0.38
CA ARG A 146 19.25 10.20 -0.90
C ARG A 146 19.26 8.86 -1.63
N SER A 147 18.42 7.93 -1.19
CA SER A 147 18.28 6.60 -1.80
C SER A 147 16.83 6.19 -1.87
N LEU A 148 16.45 5.54 -2.97
CA LEU A 148 15.10 5.03 -3.18
C LEU A 148 15.09 3.51 -3.27
N VAL A 149 14.10 2.91 -2.64
CA VAL A 149 13.74 1.51 -2.82
C VAL A 149 12.39 1.45 -3.51
N LEU A 150 12.37 1.02 -4.76
CA LEU A 150 11.13 0.87 -5.52
C LEU A 150 10.55 -0.53 -5.25
N ALA A 151 9.53 -0.58 -4.39
CA ALA A 151 8.84 -1.80 -3.98
C ALA A 151 7.34 -1.71 -4.33
N THR A 152 7.03 -1.17 -5.51
CA THR A 152 5.69 -0.80 -5.95
C THR A 152 4.76 -1.99 -6.19
N GLY A 153 5.30 -3.20 -6.21
CA GLY A 153 4.55 -4.44 -6.37
C GLY A 153 3.93 -4.61 -7.75
N ALA A 154 2.83 -5.32 -7.80
CA ALA A 154 2.07 -5.59 -9.01
C ALA A 154 0.58 -5.28 -8.82
N ARG A 155 -0.15 -5.18 -9.91
CA ARG A 155 -1.61 -5.11 -9.93
C ARG A 155 -2.14 -6.15 -10.90
N TRP A 156 -3.21 -6.81 -10.50
CA TRP A 156 -3.90 -7.73 -11.38
C TRP A 156 -4.48 -7.00 -12.57
N ARG A 157 -4.33 -7.59 -13.74
CA ARG A 157 -5.05 -7.11 -14.92
C ARG A 157 -6.50 -7.52 -14.81
N GLN A 158 -7.39 -6.57 -14.97
CA GLN A 158 -8.82 -6.80 -15.05
C GLN A 158 -9.25 -6.91 -16.51
N MET A 159 -10.25 -7.72 -16.79
CA MET A 159 -10.81 -7.86 -18.12
C MET A 159 -11.73 -6.68 -18.48
N GLY A 160 -12.30 -6.01 -17.46
CA GLY A 160 -13.22 -4.89 -17.64
C GLY A 160 -14.59 -5.30 -18.18
N VAL A 161 -15.00 -6.53 -17.92
CA VAL A 161 -16.29 -7.06 -18.39
C VAL A 161 -17.39 -6.92 -17.35
N PRO A 162 -18.67 -6.84 -17.75
CA PRO A 162 -19.79 -6.84 -16.81
C PRO A 162 -19.75 -8.05 -15.86
N GLY A 163 -19.99 -7.83 -14.58
CA GLY A 163 -19.97 -8.86 -13.55
C GLY A 163 -18.61 -9.15 -12.94
N GLU A 164 -17.50 -8.71 -13.53
CA GLU A 164 -16.15 -8.99 -13.01
C GLU A 164 -15.97 -8.53 -11.56
N GLN A 165 -16.39 -7.32 -11.26
CA GLN A 165 -16.33 -6.75 -9.90
C GLN A 165 -17.34 -7.40 -8.95
N GLU A 166 -18.54 -7.68 -9.44
CA GLU A 166 -19.63 -8.29 -8.67
C GLU A 166 -19.26 -9.70 -8.19
N TYR A 167 -18.60 -10.47 -9.06
CA TYR A 167 -18.20 -11.85 -8.77
C TYR A 167 -16.75 -11.99 -8.29
N ALA A 168 -16.05 -10.89 -8.03
CA ALA A 168 -14.71 -10.92 -7.45
C ALA A 168 -14.71 -11.69 -6.12
N ASN A 169 -13.84 -12.71 -5.98
CA ASN A 169 -13.78 -13.66 -4.87
C ASN A 169 -15.05 -14.54 -4.69
N ARG A 170 -15.94 -14.57 -5.69
CA ARG A 170 -17.16 -15.40 -5.71
C ARG A 170 -17.31 -16.23 -6.99
N GLY A 171 -16.23 -16.37 -7.75
CA GLY A 171 -16.19 -17.04 -9.02
C GLY A 171 -15.19 -16.40 -9.99
N VAL A 172 -14.88 -15.13 -9.79
CA VAL A 172 -13.80 -14.44 -10.51
C VAL A 172 -12.60 -14.30 -9.58
N ALA A 173 -11.47 -14.84 -9.97
CA ALA A 173 -10.20 -14.80 -9.26
C ALA A 173 -9.06 -14.44 -10.22
N TYR A 174 -8.01 -13.80 -9.71
CA TYR A 174 -6.91 -13.31 -10.53
C TYR A 174 -5.61 -14.07 -10.32
N CYS A 175 -5.49 -14.79 -9.21
CA CYS A 175 -4.30 -15.57 -8.89
C CYS A 175 -4.62 -17.08 -8.92
N PRO A 176 -4.25 -17.81 -9.97
CA PRO A 176 -4.54 -19.25 -10.04
C PRO A 176 -3.82 -20.03 -8.94
N HIS A 177 -2.64 -19.59 -8.49
CA HIS A 177 -1.89 -20.26 -7.43
C HIS A 177 -2.46 -19.95 -6.03
N CYS A 178 -3.00 -18.74 -5.82
CA CYS A 178 -3.54 -18.33 -4.52
C CYS A 178 -4.97 -18.82 -4.33
N ASP A 179 -5.79 -18.67 -5.37
CA ASP A 179 -7.25 -18.88 -5.29
C ASP A 179 -7.68 -20.22 -5.90
N GLY A 180 -6.87 -20.80 -6.79
CA GLY A 180 -7.17 -22.07 -7.48
C GLY A 180 -7.56 -23.20 -6.54
N PRO A 181 -6.88 -23.42 -5.41
CA PRO A 181 -7.26 -24.46 -4.44
C PRO A 181 -8.69 -24.35 -3.91
N LEU A 182 -9.26 -23.12 -3.84
CA LEU A 182 -10.62 -22.87 -3.40
C LEU A 182 -11.69 -23.42 -4.36
N TYR A 183 -11.30 -23.65 -5.62
CA TYR A 183 -12.18 -24.14 -6.69
C TYR A 183 -11.97 -25.60 -7.04
N LYS A 184 -11.23 -26.35 -6.20
CA LYS A 184 -10.95 -27.77 -6.41
C LYS A 184 -12.25 -28.57 -6.60
N GLY A 185 -12.36 -29.29 -7.73
CA GLY A 185 -13.53 -30.10 -8.08
C GLY A 185 -14.70 -29.32 -8.65
N ARG A 186 -14.50 -28.06 -9.05
CA ARG A 186 -15.47 -27.25 -9.78
C ARG A 186 -15.00 -27.03 -11.21
N ASP A 187 -15.94 -26.84 -12.11
CA ASP A 187 -15.66 -26.35 -13.47
C ASP A 187 -15.34 -24.86 -13.40
N VAL A 188 -14.19 -24.43 -13.92
CA VAL A 188 -13.68 -23.04 -13.94
C VAL A 188 -13.15 -22.72 -15.35
#